data_9515eeaefa07e0fca4ab28046637ee7f
#
_entry.id   9515eeaefa07e0fca4ab28046637ee7f
#
_cell.length_a   1.000
_cell.length_b   1.000
_cell.length_c   1.000
_cell.angle_alpha   90.00
_cell.angle_beta   90.00
_cell.angle_gamma   90.00
#
_symmetry.space_group_name_H-M   'P 1'
#
loop_
_entity.id
_entity.type
_entity.pdbx_description
1 polymer ?
#
loop_
_entity_poly.entity_id
_entity_poly.type
_entity_poly.pdbx_seq_one_letter_code
_entity_poly.pdbx_strand_id
1 'polypeptide(L)'
;MTNNIVAIQGNHPSKLNPITDTSIFLANEIQSKNYRIFYYDPKNLSIINSKVIAEGFFIKFTYKQKKFFKILKKQKLDLTKCKFILIRQDPPFNLEYISTTYILDSIKTKVRVVNDPSSIRSISEKLYSAKYQKFMPNTIFTQNINEIKNFFKKNKKVILKPINSYSGNNIHLLKKFDLKFIKKFIKKHDHIICQKYLPKIIHGDKRVFLINGKIVGAISRVPKKGSFLSNMSKGARPINTRLTRVEKKISKLIANNLRKENIFFAGIDFIDQKLNGDINVTSPTGLKTYYDLTNINLAKT
;
A
#
# COMPACT_ATOMS: atom_id res chain seq x y z
N MET A 1 -23.20 16.66 -19.88
CA MET A 1 -22.34 17.34 -18.89
C MET A 1 -21.10 16.50 -18.67
N THR A 2 -19.93 17.01 -18.97
CA THR A 2 -18.66 16.28 -18.77
C THR A 2 -18.50 15.99 -17.29
N ASN A 3 -18.33 14.70 -16.98
CA ASN A 3 -18.20 14.20 -15.61
C ASN A 3 -16.82 14.57 -15.05
N ASN A 4 -16.65 15.77 -14.49
CA ASN A 4 -15.38 16.31 -14.01
C ASN A 4 -15.16 16.12 -12.50
N ILE A 5 -15.81 15.12 -11.91
CA ILE A 5 -15.66 14.81 -10.49
C ILE A 5 -14.79 13.55 -10.34
N VAL A 6 -13.80 13.62 -9.49
CA VAL A 6 -13.02 12.46 -9.02
C VAL A 6 -13.31 12.27 -7.54
N ALA A 7 -13.75 11.07 -7.18
CA ALA A 7 -13.95 10.71 -5.78
C ALA A 7 -12.68 10.08 -5.17
N ILE A 8 -12.36 10.46 -3.95
CA ILE A 8 -11.29 9.86 -3.17
C ILE A 8 -11.90 9.30 -1.88
N GLN A 9 -11.83 7.97 -1.72
CA GLN A 9 -12.16 7.28 -0.48
C GLN A 9 -10.92 7.24 0.41
N GLY A 10 -10.97 7.83 1.59
CA GLY A 10 -9.81 7.84 2.48
C GLY A 10 -10.14 8.35 3.88
N ASN A 11 -9.17 8.28 4.77
CA ASN A 11 -9.27 8.83 6.11
C ASN A 11 -9.45 10.36 6.05
N HIS A 12 -10.09 10.95 7.07
CA HIS A 12 -10.30 12.40 7.09
C HIS A 12 -9.00 13.17 6.78
N PRO A 13 -9.02 14.20 5.92
CA PRO A 13 -7.81 14.90 5.44
C PRO A 13 -6.92 15.44 6.55
N SER A 14 -7.49 15.81 7.71
CA SER A 14 -6.70 16.27 8.86
C SER A 14 -5.73 15.24 9.44
N LYS A 15 -5.90 13.95 9.10
CA LYS A 15 -5.02 12.84 9.52
C LYS A 15 -3.88 12.59 8.53
N LEU A 16 -3.91 13.24 7.36
CA LEU A 16 -2.90 13.07 6.32
C LEU A 16 -1.66 13.92 6.62
N ASN A 17 -0.49 13.44 6.23
CA ASN A 17 0.74 14.23 6.32
C ASN A 17 0.89 15.09 5.05
N PRO A 18 0.82 16.43 5.13
CA PRO A 18 0.85 17.31 3.96
C PRO A 18 2.16 17.26 3.16
N ILE A 19 3.25 16.75 3.78
CA ILE A 19 4.58 16.71 3.15
C ILE A 19 4.76 15.44 2.34
N THR A 20 4.25 14.29 2.82
CA THR A 20 4.62 12.98 2.25
C THR A 20 3.45 12.19 1.68
N ASP A 21 2.21 12.64 1.93
CA ASP A 21 1.03 11.87 1.59
C ASP A 21 0.81 11.78 0.07
N THR A 22 0.65 10.55 -0.41
CA THR A 22 0.41 10.28 -1.84
C THR A 22 -0.98 10.69 -2.28
N SER A 23 -1.99 10.65 -1.41
CA SER A 23 -3.36 11.03 -1.76
C SER A 23 -3.47 12.53 -2.01
N ILE A 24 -2.78 13.35 -1.20
CA ILE A 24 -2.66 14.80 -1.43
C ILE A 24 -1.93 15.08 -2.74
N PHE A 25 -0.84 14.35 -3.00
CA PHE A 25 -0.05 14.51 -4.22
C PHE A 25 -0.87 14.20 -5.47
N LEU A 26 -1.61 13.09 -5.47
CA LEU A 26 -2.55 12.72 -6.54
C LEU A 26 -3.67 13.74 -6.69
N ALA A 27 -4.28 14.19 -5.58
CA ALA A 27 -5.36 15.17 -5.59
C ALA A 27 -4.93 16.51 -6.22
N ASN A 28 -3.72 16.99 -5.92
CA ASN A 28 -3.19 18.20 -6.53
C ASN A 28 -3.01 18.05 -8.06
N GLU A 29 -2.51 16.89 -8.52
CA GLU A 29 -2.38 16.62 -9.96
C GLU A 29 -3.75 16.51 -10.65
N ILE A 30 -4.74 15.88 -10.01
CA ILE A 30 -6.12 15.79 -10.50
C ILE A 30 -6.74 17.18 -10.61
N GLN A 31 -6.56 18.04 -9.60
CA GLN A 31 -7.04 19.43 -9.62
C GLN A 31 -6.38 20.27 -10.71
N SER A 32 -5.09 20.07 -11.01
CA SER A 32 -4.38 20.79 -12.07
C SER A 32 -4.96 20.50 -13.48
N LYS A 33 -5.71 19.39 -13.61
CA LYS A 33 -6.43 18.99 -14.81
C LYS A 33 -7.92 19.40 -14.78
N ASN A 34 -8.27 20.38 -13.93
CA ASN A 34 -9.62 20.93 -13.79
C ASN A 34 -10.68 19.94 -13.30
N TYR A 35 -10.28 18.82 -12.64
CA TYR A 35 -11.23 17.97 -11.94
C TYR A 35 -11.52 18.51 -10.55
N ARG A 36 -12.77 18.37 -10.12
CA ARG A 36 -13.20 18.62 -8.75
C ARG A 36 -13.03 17.36 -7.92
N ILE A 37 -12.48 17.48 -6.71
CA ILE A 37 -12.30 16.37 -5.78
C ILE A 37 -13.52 16.28 -4.87
N PHE A 38 -14.17 15.12 -4.86
CA PHE A 38 -15.14 14.74 -3.84
C PHE A 38 -14.45 13.74 -2.88
N TYR A 39 -14.33 14.10 -1.62
CA TYR A 39 -13.62 13.31 -0.62
C TYR A 39 -14.59 12.76 0.42
N TYR A 40 -14.48 11.48 0.75
CA TYR A 40 -15.35 10.84 1.74
C TYR A 40 -14.62 9.79 2.57
N ASP A 41 -15.05 9.63 3.83
CA ASP A 41 -14.63 8.55 4.71
C ASP A 41 -15.36 7.25 4.30
N PRO A 42 -14.67 6.09 4.24
CA PRO A 42 -15.32 4.82 3.91
C PRO A 42 -16.55 4.49 4.76
N LYS A 43 -16.61 4.95 6.02
CA LYS A 43 -17.76 4.80 6.91
C LYS A 43 -19.03 5.49 6.43
N ASN A 44 -18.89 6.48 5.56
CA ASN A 44 -19.99 7.25 4.99
C ASN A 44 -20.46 6.73 3.62
N LEU A 45 -20.06 5.50 3.26
CA LEU A 45 -20.47 4.83 2.04
C LEU A 45 -21.72 3.97 2.30
N SER A 46 -22.72 4.08 1.45
CA SER A 46 -24.01 3.39 1.61
C SER A 46 -24.56 2.92 0.26
N ILE A 47 -25.36 1.86 0.29
CA ILE A 47 -26.26 1.50 -0.81
C ILE A 47 -27.67 1.93 -0.44
N ILE A 48 -28.25 2.84 -1.19
CA ILE A 48 -29.60 3.36 -0.95
C ILE A 48 -30.38 3.27 -2.27
N ASN A 49 -31.47 2.53 -2.29
CA ASN A 49 -32.29 2.33 -3.49
C ASN A 49 -31.44 1.93 -4.71
N SER A 50 -30.60 0.91 -4.57
CA SER A 50 -29.68 0.38 -5.61
C SER A 50 -28.65 1.38 -6.14
N LYS A 51 -28.45 2.52 -5.47
CA LYS A 51 -27.41 3.51 -5.77
C LYS A 51 -26.32 3.50 -4.70
N VAL A 52 -25.08 3.61 -5.10
CA VAL A 52 -23.96 3.77 -4.17
C VAL A 52 -23.74 5.25 -3.90
N ILE A 53 -24.12 5.65 -2.70
CA ILE A 53 -24.08 7.04 -2.23
C ILE A 53 -22.98 7.19 -1.19
N ALA A 54 -22.15 8.20 -1.35
CA ALA A 54 -21.22 8.61 -0.31
C ALA A 54 -21.64 9.97 0.27
N GLU A 55 -21.60 10.09 1.60
CA GLU A 55 -21.66 11.39 2.27
C GLU A 55 -20.24 11.91 2.48
N GLY A 56 -19.95 13.08 1.97
CA GLY A 56 -18.61 13.63 1.97
C GLY A 56 -18.62 15.12 1.64
N PHE A 57 -17.54 15.59 1.06
CA PHE A 57 -17.40 17.00 0.76
C PHE A 57 -16.55 17.24 -0.48
N PHE A 58 -16.87 18.28 -1.23
CA PHE A 58 -15.94 18.85 -2.19
C PHE A 58 -14.82 19.55 -1.44
N ILE A 59 -13.57 19.31 -1.90
CA ILE A 59 -12.36 19.76 -1.22
C ILE A 59 -11.38 20.31 -2.24
N LYS A 60 -10.60 21.29 -1.83
CA LYS A 60 -9.41 21.76 -2.55
C LYS A 60 -8.17 21.51 -1.71
N PHE A 61 -7.22 20.76 -2.25
CA PHE A 61 -5.90 20.58 -1.67
C PHE A 61 -4.94 21.66 -2.18
N THR A 62 -3.95 22.00 -1.36
CA THR A 62 -2.87 22.93 -1.70
C THR A 62 -1.55 22.34 -1.24
N TYR A 63 -0.43 22.84 -1.79
CA TYR A 63 0.91 22.44 -1.33
C TYR A 63 1.38 23.15 -0.06
N LYS A 64 0.56 24.03 0.53
CA LYS A 64 0.88 24.73 1.79
C LYS A 64 0.87 23.72 2.94
N GLN A 65 1.92 23.72 3.77
CA GLN A 65 2.00 22.79 4.91
C GLN A 65 0.94 23.09 5.99
N LYS A 66 0.70 24.39 6.26
CA LYS A 66 -0.40 24.84 7.10
C LYS A 66 -1.62 25.11 6.22
N LYS A 67 -2.82 24.64 6.64
CA LYS A 67 -4.06 24.78 5.87
C LYS A 67 -3.97 24.17 4.47
N PHE A 68 -3.43 22.94 4.37
CA PHE A 68 -3.19 22.25 3.11
C PHE A 68 -4.46 21.76 2.41
N PHE A 69 -5.62 21.92 3.01
CA PHE A 69 -6.91 21.68 2.39
C PHE A 69 -7.96 22.69 2.83
N LYS A 70 -9.00 22.86 1.97
CA LYS A 70 -10.19 23.65 2.25
C LYS A 70 -11.42 22.85 1.84
N ILE A 71 -12.33 22.62 2.78
CA ILE A 71 -13.66 22.06 2.48
C ILE A 71 -14.48 23.14 1.84
N LEU A 72 -15.08 22.83 0.68
CA LEU A 72 -15.89 23.78 -0.10
C LEU A 72 -17.39 23.60 0.15
N LYS A 73 -17.86 22.33 0.06
CA LYS A 73 -19.29 22.00 0.22
C LYS A 73 -19.44 20.57 0.71
N LYS A 74 -20.23 20.37 1.77
CA LYS A 74 -20.66 19.03 2.21
C LYS A 74 -21.92 18.62 1.46
N GLN A 75 -21.99 17.34 1.02
CA GLN A 75 -23.20 16.78 0.39
C GLN A 75 -23.14 15.27 0.26
N LYS A 76 -24.26 14.67 -0.10
CA LYS A 76 -24.34 13.29 -0.59
C LYS A 76 -24.12 13.28 -2.11
N LEU A 77 -23.39 12.27 -2.60
CA LEU A 77 -23.09 12.10 -4.02
C LEU A 77 -23.30 10.65 -4.44
N ASP A 78 -24.02 10.45 -5.52
CA ASP A 78 -24.06 9.17 -6.23
C ASP A 78 -22.71 9.00 -6.94
N LEU A 79 -21.96 7.98 -6.53
CA LEU A 79 -20.58 7.76 -7.00
C LEU A 79 -20.51 7.36 -8.48
N THR A 80 -21.60 6.89 -9.09
CA THR A 80 -21.65 6.63 -10.54
C THR A 80 -21.53 7.91 -11.37
N LYS A 81 -21.75 9.09 -10.75
CA LYS A 81 -21.55 10.40 -11.39
C LYS A 81 -20.08 10.84 -11.42
N CYS A 82 -19.17 10.07 -10.84
CA CYS A 82 -17.74 10.37 -10.87
C CYS A 82 -17.09 9.88 -12.17
N LYS A 83 -16.02 10.55 -12.59
CA LYS A 83 -15.17 10.08 -13.70
C LYS A 83 -14.44 8.79 -13.31
N PHE A 84 -13.89 8.77 -12.09
CA PHE A 84 -13.30 7.60 -11.44
C PHE A 84 -13.26 7.80 -9.92
N ILE A 85 -13.03 6.71 -9.22
CA ILE A 85 -12.92 6.65 -7.76
C ILE A 85 -11.53 6.12 -7.39
N LEU A 86 -10.82 6.78 -6.50
CA LEU A 86 -9.56 6.31 -5.92
C LEU A 86 -9.82 5.74 -4.53
N ILE A 87 -9.47 4.47 -4.31
CA ILE A 87 -9.42 3.88 -2.98
C ILE A 87 -8.07 4.25 -2.36
N ARG A 88 -8.10 5.13 -1.36
CA ARG A 88 -6.92 5.64 -0.67
C ARG A 88 -7.04 5.54 0.85
N GLN A 89 -8.02 4.78 1.35
CA GLN A 89 -8.11 4.49 2.78
C GLN A 89 -6.91 3.68 3.24
N ASP A 90 -6.41 4.00 4.43
CA ASP A 90 -5.31 3.27 5.04
C ASP A 90 -5.77 1.90 5.55
N PRO A 91 -4.88 0.92 5.64
CA PRO A 91 -5.14 -0.30 6.40
C PRO A 91 -5.53 0.02 7.85
N PRO A 92 -6.17 -0.89 8.60
CA PRO A 92 -6.09 -2.34 8.44
C PRO A 92 -7.00 -2.90 7.34
N PHE A 93 -6.55 -3.94 6.66
CA PHE A 93 -7.36 -4.73 5.73
C PHE A 93 -8.19 -5.74 6.54
N ASN A 94 -9.32 -5.27 7.05
CA ASN A 94 -10.25 -5.99 7.90
C ASN A 94 -11.62 -6.13 7.22
N LEU A 95 -12.62 -6.68 7.93
CA LEU A 95 -13.98 -6.85 7.39
C LEU A 95 -14.63 -5.52 6.99
N GLU A 96 -14.35 -4.43 7.71
CA GLU A 96 -14.84 -3.09 7.34
C GLU A 96 -14.26 -2.65 6.00
N TYR A 97 -12.94 -2.81 5.80
CA TYR A 97 -12.29 -2.54 4.52
C TYR A 97 -12.89 -3.39 3.39
N ILE A 98 -13.03 -4.70 3.62
CA ILE A 98 -13.60 -5.65 2.67
C ILE A 98 -15.04 -5.25 2.30
N SER A 99 -15.86 -4.87 3.27
CA SER A 99 -17.25 -4.45 3.06
C SER A 99 -17.35 -3.25 2.12
N THR A 100 -16.49 -2.23 2.31
CA THR A 100 -16.47 -1.06 1.42
C THR A 100 -16.05 -1.43 -0.01
N THR A 101 -15.15 -2.41 -0.17
CA THR A 101 -14.77 -2.90 -1.50
C THR A 101 -15.92 -3.64 -2.19
N TYR A 102 -16.77 -4.40 -1.47
CA TYR A 102 -17.98 -5.00 -2.05
C TYR A 102 -18.98 -3.95 -2.53
N ILE A 103 -19.17 -2.88 -1.75
CA ILE A 103 -20.05 -1.78 -2.14
C ILE A 103 -19.54 -1.12 -3.43
N LEU A 104 -18.25 -0.80 -3.52
CA LEU A 104 -17.67 -0.20 -4.71
C LEU A 104 -17.65 -1.15 -5.93
N ASP A 105 -17.52 -2.45 -5.67
CA ASP A 105 -17.54 -3.48 -6.73
C ASP A 105 -18.89 -3.50 -7.46
N SER A 106 -20.00 -3.22 -6.77
CA SER A 106 -21.35 -3.19 -7.35
C SER A 106 -21.53 -2.11 -8.43
N ILE A 107 -20.65 -1.12 -8.50
CA ILE A 107 -20.70 -0.02 -9.48
C ILE A 107 -19.50 0.05 -10.41
N LYS A 108 -18.54 -0.87 -10.34
CA LYS A 108 -17.30 -0.79 -11.14
C LYS A 108 -17.50 -0.88 -12.66
N THR A 109 -18.63 -1.40 -13.11
CA THR A 109 -19.03 -1.39 -14.52
C THR A 109 -19.56 -0.03 -15.01
N LYS A 110 -20.01 0.83 -14.07
CA LYS A 110 -20.55 2.17 -14.35
C LYS A 110 -19.53 3.28 -14.13
N VAL A 111 -18.58 3.07 -13.23
CA VAL A 111 -17.52 4.03 -12.90
C VAL A 111 -16.22 3.29 -12.61
N ARG A 112 -15.11 3.77 -13.15
CA ARG A 112 -13.80 3.17 -12.90
C ARG A 112 -13.38 3.35 -11.45
N VAL A 113 -13.06 2.26 -10.76
CA VAL A 113 -12.50 2.27 -9.40
C VAL A 113 -11.03 1.83 -9.44
N VAL A 114 -10.14 2.52 -8.77
CA VAL A 114 -8.69 2.28 -8.78
C VAL A 114 -8.17 2.08 -7.34
N ASN A 115 -7.55 0.95 -7.02
CA ASN A 115 -7.48 -0.28 -7.82
C ASN A 115 -8.84 -0.97 -7.88
N ASP A 116 -8.98 -1.97 -8.75
CA ASP A 116 -10.22 -2.76 -8.85
C ASP A 116 -10.59 -3.37 -7.49
N PRO A 117 -11.83 -3.18 -6.99
CA PRO A 117 -12.21 -3.61 -5.64
C PRO A 117 -12.16 -5.12 -5.42
N SER A 118 -12.53 -5.92 -6.43
CA SER A 118 -12.47 -7.37 -6.33
C SER A 118 -11.03 -7.86 -6.30
N SER A 119 -10.16 -7.23 -7.06
CA SER A 119 -8.72 -7.55 -7.10
C SER A 119 -8.02 -7.22 -5.80
N ILE A 120 -8.37 -6.08 -5.16
CA ILE A 120 -7.86 -5.75 -3.82
C ILE A 120 -8.23 -6.85 -2.81
N ARG A 121 -9.47 -7.38 -2.87
CA ARG A 121 -9.89 -8.47 -1.98
C ARG A 121 -9.14 -9.78 -2.24
N SER A 122 -8.84 -10.07 -3.49
CA SER A 122 -8.19 -11.33 -3.91
C SER A 122 -6.68 -11.32 -3.71
N ILE A 123 -6.06 -10.14 -3.59
CA ILE A 123 -4.62 -9.97 -3.46
C ILE A 123 -4.29 -9.56 -2.02
N SER A 124 -4.05 -10.55 -1.15
CA SER A 124 -3.43 -10.27 0.14
C SER A 124 -2.01 -9.78 -0.07
N GLU A 125 -1.69 -8.56 0.38
CA GLU A 125 -0.42 -7.86 0.11
C GLU A 125 0.83 -8.68 0.45
N LYS A 126 0.73 -9.59 1.44
CA LYS A 126 1.85 -10.45 1.82
C LYS A 126 1.72 -11.88 1.31
N LEU A 127 0.52 -12.51 1.39
CA LEU A 127 0.35 -13.89 0.92
C LEU A 127 0.49 -14.02 -0.59
N TYR A 128 0.09 -13.01 -1.35
CA TYR A 128 0.25 -13.01 -2.80
C TYR A 128 1.72 -13.15 -3.22
N SER A 129 2.66 -12.69 -2.37
CA SER A 129 4.10 -12.85 -2.62
C SER A 129 4.56 -14.31 -2.63
N ALA A 130 3.79 -15.25 -2.06
CA ALA A 130 4.09 -16.67 -2.11
C ALA A 130 4.20 -17.20 -3.55
N LYS A 131 3.48 -16.61 -4.52
CA LYS A 131 3.64 -16.90 -5.95
C LYS A 131 5.06 -16.62 -6.48
N TYR A 132 5.81 -15.80 -5.76
CA TYR A 132 7.16 -15.33 -6.13
C TYR A 132 8.24 -15.78 -5.14
N GLN A 133 7.97 -16.83 -4.36
CA GLN A 133 8.82 -17.28 -3.26
C GLN A 133 10.27 -17.59 -3.69
N LYS A 134 10.49 -18.04 -4.94
CA LYS A 134 11.82 -18.23 -5.52
C LYS A 134 12.70 -16.97 -5.59
N PHE A 135 12.09 -15.80 -5.55
CA PHE A 135 12.77 -14.51 -5.56
C PHE A 135 12.91 -13.90 -4.14
N MET A 136 12.30 -14.54 -3.14
CA MET A 136 12.33 -14.10 -1.76
C MET A 136 13.55 -14.70 -1.02
N PRO A 137 13.95 -14.16 0.14
CA PRO A 137 14.77 -14.92 1.09
C PRO A 137 13.98 -16.18 1.51
N ASN A 138 14.68 -17.16 2.12
CA ASN A 138 13.96 -18.30 2.69
C ASN A 138 12.79 -17.80 3.52
N THR A 139 11.58 -18.26 3.21
CA THR A 139 10.33 -17.77 3.79
C THR A 139 9.35 -18.93 3.94
N ILE A 140 8.65 -18.98 5.08
CA ILE A 140 7.48 -19.84 5.28
C ILE A 140 6.30 -19.01 5.77
N PHE A 141 5.10 -19.46 5.42
CA PHE A 141 3.83 -18.89 5.85
C PHE A 141 3.12 -19.95 6.70
N THR A 142 3.00 -19.75 8.01
CA THR A 142 2.52 -20.81 8.90
C THR A 142 2.03 -20.26 10.24
N GLN A 143 1.24 -21.05 10.94
CA GLN A 143 0.98 -20.93 12.38
C GLN A 143 1.48 -22.17 13.15
N ASN A 144 2.10 -23.14 12.45
CA ASN A 144 2.59 -24.35 13.06
C ASN A 144 3.94 -24.09 13.77
N ILE A 145 3.95 -24.26 15.08
CA ILE A 145 5.13 -24.00 15.95
C ILE A 145 6.30 -24.88 15.58
N ASN A 146 6.08 -26.15 15.19
CA ASN A 146 7.15 -27.07 14.84
C ASN A 146 7.85 -26.61 13.55
N GLU A 147 7.09 -26.15 12.56
CA GLU A 147 7.64 -25.56 11.34
C GLU A 147 8.47 -24.31 11.63
N ILE A 148 7.99 -23.44 12.52
CA ILE A 148 8.74 -22.23 12.95
C ILE A 148 10.04 -22.64 13.65
N LYS A 149 9.99 -23.65 14.52
CA LYS A 149 11.18 -24.18 15.22
C LYS A 149 12.22 -24.74 14.24
N ASN A 150 11.78 -25.54 13.28
CA ASN A 150 12.65 -26.11 12.25
C ASN A 150 13.25 -25.01 11.36
N PHE A 151 12.43 -24.05 10.94
CA PHE A 151 12.87 -22.91 10.16
C PHE A 151 13.90 -22.04 10.89
N PHE A 152 13.68 -21.78 12.20
CA PHE A 152 14.63 -21.05 13.04
C PHE A 152 15.95 -21.80 13.20
N LYS A 153 15.92 -23.13 13.46
CA LYS A 153 17.15 -23.95 13.54
C LYS A 153 18.01 -23.81 12.29
N LYS A 154 17.38 -23.78 11.10
CA LYS A 154 18.06 -23.67 9.80
C LYS A 154 18.60 -22.25 9.53
N ASN A 155 17.88 -21.20 9.91
CA ASN A 155 18.19 -19.84 9.51
C ASN A 155 18.84 -18.97 10.61
N LYS A 156 18.82 -19.41 11.90
CA LYS A 156 19.41 -18.77 13.08
C LYS A 156 18.85 -17.38 13.45
N LYS A 157 18.61 -16.50 12.48
CA LYS A 157 18.00 -15.18 12.65
C LYS A 157 16.81 -15.08 11.71
N VAL A 158 15.64 -14.84 12.27
CA VAL A 158 14.36 -14.88 11.56
C VAL A 158 13.54 -13.65 11.85
N ILE A 159 12.94 -13.07 10.84
CA ILE A 159 11.92 -12.04 10.96
C ILE A 159 10.55 -12.72 11.05
N LEU A 160 9.78 -12.36 12.06
CA LEU A 160 8.35 -12.69 12.17
C LEU A 160 7.53 -11.48 11.74
N LYS A 161 6.57 -11.69 10.86
CA LYS A 161 5.65 -10.66 10.34
C LYS A 161 4.23 -11.18 10.38
N PRO A 162 3.25 -10.45 10.95
CA PRO A 162 1.83 -10.79 10.74
C PRO A 162 1.45 -10.61 9.29
N ILE A 163 0.57 -11.48 8.77
CA ILE A 163 0.09 -11.37 7.38
C ILE A 163 -0.68 -10.07 7.17
N ASN A 164 -1.56 -9.72 8.11
CA ASN A 164 -2.47 -8.58 8.01
C ASN A 164 -1.91 -7.29 8.66
N SER A 165 -0.57 -7.16 8.80
CA SER A 165 0.04 -5.96 9.33
C SER A 165 0.52 -5.01 8.22
N TYR A 166 0.64 -3.73 8.56
CA TYR A 166 1.08 -2.66 7.65
C TYR A 166 2.06 -1.72 8.35
N SER A 167 2.74 -0.88 7.60
CA SER A 167 3.67 0.15 8.10
C SER A 167 4.76 -0.35 9.04
N GLY A 168 5.19 -1.61 8.88
CA GLY A 168 6.23 -2.22 9.72
C GLY A 168 5.79 -2.54 11.15
N ASN A 169 4.47 -2.50 11.43
CA ASN A 169 3.96 -2.81 12.76
C ASN A 169 4.08 -4.32 13.05
N ASN A 170 4.40 -4.64 14.30
CA ASN A 170 4.53 -6.02 14.78
C ASN A 170 5.52 -6.89 13.98
N ILE A 171 6.56 -6.28 13.41
CA ILE A 171 7.69 -7.02 12.82
C ILE A 171 8.73 -7.26 13.91
N HIS A 172 9.10 -8.51 14.15
CA HIS A 172 10.03 -8.90 15.19
C HIS A 172 11.23 -9.67 14.63
N LEU A 173 12.44 -9.29 15.07
CA LEU A 173 13.66 -10.04 14.82
C LEU A 173 13.88 -11.06 15.92
N LEU A 174 13.73 -12.34 15.60
CA LEU A 174 13.99 -13.45 16.49
C LEU A 174 15.47 -13.86 16.40
N LYS A 175 16.25 -13.55 17.44
CA LYS A 175 17.69 -13.92 17.57
C LYS A 175 17.90 -15.21 18.36
N LYS A 176 16.94 -15.54 19.22
CA LYS A 176 16.85 -16.79 20.01
C LYS A 176 15.45 -17.36 19.85
N PHE A 177 15.32 -18.68 19.88
CA PHE A 177 14.00 -19.32 19.82
C PHE A 177 13.29 -19.12 21.15
N ASP A 178 12.19 -18.40 21.13
CA ASP A 178 11.34 -18.12 22.29
C ASP A 178 9.94 -18.69 22.05
N LEU A 179 9.67 -19.87 22.60
CA LEU A 179 8.41 -20.57 22.45
C LEU A 179 7.23 -19.79 23.04
N LYS A 180 7.43 -19.15 24.21
CA LYS A 180 6.38 -18.39 24.89
C LYS A 180 5.96 -17.18 24.06
N PHE A 181 6.94 -16.44 23.54
CA PHE A 181 6.69 -15.32 22.64
C PHE A 181 5.99 -15.76 21.35
N ILE A 182 6.49 -16.85 20.71
CA ILE A 182 5.93 -17.35 19.44
C ILE A 182 4.45 -17.78 19.64
N LYS A 183 4.14 -18.50 20.70
CA LYS A 183 2.74 -18.88 21.04
C LYS A 183 1.83 -17.64 21.18
N LYS A 184 2.28 -16.64 21.95
CA LYS A 184 1.55 -15.37 22.10
C LYS A 184 1.38 -14.63 20.79
N PHE A 185 2.42 -14.61 19.95
CA PHE A 185 2.42 -13.94 18.67
C PHE A 185 1.43 -14.59 17.69
N ILE A 186 1.43 -15.93 17.58
CA ILE A 186 0.47 -16.68 16.76
C ILE A 186 -0.95 -16.48 17.28
N LYS A 187 -1.19 -16.61 18.61
CA LYS A 187 -2.52 -16.39 19.18
C LYS A 187 -3.11 -15.01 18.82
N LYS A 188 -2.24 -13.99 18.64
CA LYS A 188 -2.66 -12.64 18.31
C LYS A 188 -2.85 -12.40 16.81
N HIS A 189 -2.13 -13.12 15.96
CA HIS A 189 -1.98 -12.79 14.53
C HIS A 189 -2.34 -13.92 13.58
N ASP A 190 -2.74 -15.09 14.09
CA ASP A 190 -3.05 -16.31 13.33
C ASP A 190 -1.84 -16.75 12.47
N HIS A 191 -2.02 -16.89 11.16
CA HIS A 191 -0.92 -17.18 10.24
C HIS A 191 0.07 -16.02 10.19
N ILE A 192 1.35 -16.38 10.25
CA ILE A 192 2.47 -15.44 10.20
C ILE A 192 3.46 -15.79 9.10
N ILE A 193 4.28 -14.84 8.75
CA ILE A 193 5.44 -15.03 7.89
C ILE A 193 6.66 -15.20 8.77
N CYS A 194 7.40 -16.29 8.57
CA CYS A 194 8.75 -16.46 9.08
C CYS A 194 9.74 -16.34 7.91
N GLN A 195 10.62 -15.37 7.96
CA GLN A 195 11.52 -15.07 6.86
C GLN A 195 12.96 -14.93 7.38
N LYS A 196 13.93 -15.50 6.62
CA LYS A 196 15.34 -15.32 6.94
C LYS A 196 15.68 -13.83 7.01
N TYR A 197 16.33 -13.42 8.10
CA TYR A 197 16.81 -12.04 8.24
C TYR A 197 17.90 -11.73 7.21
N LEU A 198 17.77 -10.59 6.55
CA LEU A 198 18.74 -10.07 5.60
C LEU A 198 19.53 -8.92 6.25
N PRO A 199 20.80 -9.09 6.61
CA PRO A 199 21.58 -8.04 7.28
C PRO A 199 21.72 -6.76 6.47
N LYS A 200 21.69 -6.85 5.14
CA LYS A 200 21.80 -5.71 4.24
C LYS A 200 20.64 -4.72 4.30
N ILE A 201 19.57 -5.04 5.07
CA ILE A 201 18.49 -4.08 5.37
C ILE A 201 19.02 -2.78 6.00
N ILE A 202 20.16 -2.79 6.67
CA ILE A 202 20.79 -1.58 7.23
C ILE A 202 21.14 -0.55 6.16
N HIS A 203 21.34 -0.99 4.91
CA HIS A 203 21.56 -0.12 3.74
C HIS A 203 20.25 0.32 3.09
N GLY A 204 19.11 -0.13 3.60
CA GLY A 204 17.78 0.18 3.13
C GLY A 204 17.10 -0.94 2.35
N ASP A 205 15.80 -0.77 2.21
CA ASP A 205 15.01 -1.49 1.21
C ASP A 205 14.70 -0.56 0.02
N LYS A 206 14.32 -1.16 -1.12
CA LYS A 206 13.88 -0.40 -2.29
C LYS A 206 12.40 -0.58 -2.49
N ARG A 207 11.63 0.53 -2.45
CA ARG A 207 10.24 0.59 -2.91
C ARG A 207 10.21 0.88 -4.40
N VAL A 208 9.67 -0.05 -5.18
CA VAL A 208 9.45 0.10 -6.63
C VAL A 208 8.01 0.48 -6.88
N PHE A 209 7.77 1.50 -7.68
CA PHE A 209 6.43 1.93 -8.08
C PHE A 209 6.05 1.27 -9.39
N LEU A 210 4.88 0.63 -9.40
CA LEU A 210 4.29 -0.04 -10.55
C LEU A 210 2.97 0.66 -10.91
N ILE A 211 2.85 1.17 -12.12
CA ILE A 211 1.63 1.81 -12.62
C ILE A 211 1.28 1.16 -13.96
N ASN A 212 0.05 0.68 -14.09
CA ASN A 212 -0.49 0.05 -15.29
C ASN A 212 0.45 -1.01 -15.90
N GLY A 213 1.00 -1.89 -15.05
CA GLY A 213 1.91 -2.96 -15.49
C GLY A 213 3.33 -2.51 -15.86
N LYS A 214 3.70 -1.26 -15.60
CA LYS A 214 5.02 -0.72 -15.90
C LYS A 214 5.76 -0.32 -14.63
N ILE A 215 7.08 -0.48 -14.64
CA ILE A 215 7.97 0.07 -13.62
C ILE A 215 8.14 1.56 -13.93
N VAL A 216 7.73 2.44 -13.02
CA VAL A 216 7.77 3.90 -13.24
C VAL A 216 8.81 4.61 -12.40
N GLY A 217 9.29 4.00 -11.32
CA GLY A 217 10.32 4.58 -10.46
C GLY A 217 10.63 3.71 -9.25
N ALA A 218 11.63 4.11 -8.48
CA ALA A 218 11.98 3.46 -7.21
C ALA A 218 12.67 4.45 -6.27
N ILE A 219 12.48 4.24 -4.96
CA ILE A 219 13.23 4.92 -3.90
C ILE A 219 13.87 3.87 -3.00
N SER A 220 15.00 4.19 -2.38
CA SER A 220 15.53 3.41 -1.27
C SER A 220 15.15 4.08 0.05
N ARG A 221 14.79 3.28 1.06
CA ARG A 221 14.39 3.73 2.40
C ARG A 221 15.38 3.18 3.41
N VAL A 222 16.28 4.02 3.87
CA VAL A 222 17.37 3.63 4.77
C VAL A 222 16.89 3.73 6.22
N PRO A 223 16.90 2.64 7.00
CA PRO A 223 16.48 2.66 8.40
C PRO A 223 17.31 3.64 9.23
N LYS A 224 16.75 4.10 10.34
CA LYS A 224 17.53 4.80 11.37
C LYS A 224 18.63 3.88 11.91
N LYS A 225 19.76 4.46 12.35
CA LYS A 225 20.85 3.74 13.00
C LYS A 225 20.29 2.87 14.14
N GLY A 226 20.68 1.59 14.17
CA GLY A 226 20.20 0.61 15.15
C GLY A 226 18.82 -0.01 14.86
N SER A 227 18.09 0.43 13.81
CA SER A 227 16.83 -0.15 13.38
C SER A 227 17.00 -1.03 12.14
N PHE A 228 16.09 -1.99 11.97
CA PHE A 228 15.92 -2.77 10.75
C PHE A 228 14.57 -2.46 10.06
N LEU A 229 13.82 -1.47 10.53
CA LEU A 229 12.55 -1.05 9.95
C LEU A 229 12.79 0.09 8.96
N SER A 230 12.50 -0.15 7.69
CA SER A 230 12.70 0.80 6.59
C SER A 230 11.46 1.61 6.23
N ASN A 231 10.38 1.50 7.03
CA ASN A 231 9.17 2.26 6.78
C ASN A 231 9.38 3.75 7.09
N MET A 232 8.90 4.63 6.21
CA MET A 232 8.97 6.09 6.39
C MET A 232 8.30 6.54 7.69
N SER A 233 7.17 5.94 8.06
CA SER A 233 6.47 6.19 9.33
C SER A 233 7.29 5.80 10.58
N LYS A 234 8.33 4.97 10.42
CA LYS A 234 9.28 4.61 11.48
C LYS A 234 10.57 5.45 11.41
N GLY A 235 10.57 6.48 10.56
CA GLY A 235 11.64 7.46 10.43
C GLY A 235 12.80 7.00 9.55
N ALA A 236 12.56 6.09 8.61
CA ALA A 236 13.55 5.80 7.58
C ALA A 236 13.78 7.02 6.68
N ARG A 237 15.01 7.19 6.21
CA ARG A 237 15.41 8.28 5.31
C ARG A 237 15.30 7.80 3.86
N PRO A 238 14.52 8.49 3.00
CA PRO A 238 14.44 8.15 1.59
C PRO A 238 15.67 8.70 0.85
N ILE A 239 16.14 7.94 -0.12
CA ILE A 239 17.19 8.35 -1.04
C ILE A 239 16.85 7.89 -2.46
N ASN A 240 17.36 8.60 -3.45
CA ASN A 240 17.24 8.19 -4.85
C ASN A 240 17.99 6.87 -5.07
N THR A 241 17.46 6.02 -5.95
CA THR A 241 18.07 4.71 -6.24
C THR A 241 17.79 4.25 -7.67
N ARG A 242 18.62 3.32 -8.12
CA ARG A 242 18.42 2.60 -9.38
C ARG A 242 18.19 1.12 -9.10
N LEU A 243 17.35 0.50 -9.91
CA LEU A 243 17.12 -0.94 -9.84
C LEU A 243 18.23 -1.70 -10.56
N THR A 244 18.67 -2.80 -9.97
CA THR A 244 19.55 -3.76 -10.62
C THR A 244 18.82 -4.48 -11.76
N ARG A 245 19.56 -5.20 -12.62
CA ARG A 245 18.97 -6.04 -13.68
C ARG A 245 18.02 -7.09 -13.10
N VAL A 246 18.38 -7.70 -11.97
CA VAL A 246 17.57 -8.71 -11.28
C VAL A 246 16.28 -8.11 -10.75
N GLU A 247 16.35 -6.99 -10.02
CA GLU A 247 15.18 -6.29 -9.49
C GLU A 247 14.23 -5.84 -10.61
N LYS A 248 14.76 -5.33 -11.74
CA LYS A 248 13.95 -4.97 -12.91
C LYS A 248 13.23 -6.19 -13.50
N LYS A 249 13.91 -7.34 -13.66
CA LYS A 249 13.32 -8.56 -14.19
C LYS A 249 12.16 -9.05 -13.31
N ILE A 250 12.38 -9.10 -12.00
CA ILE A 250 11.36 -9.52 -11.03
C ILE A 250 10.19 -8.51 -11.01
N SER A 251 10.49 -7.23 -10.97
CA SER A 251 9.46 -6.17 -10.97
C SER A 251 8.60 -6.20 -12.23
N LYS A 252 9.19 -6.44 -13.40
CA LYS A 252 8.46 -6.57 -14.68
C LYS A 252 7.50 -7.77 -14.67
N LEU A 253 7.95 -8.92 -14.14
CA LEU A 253 7.11 -10.11 -14.00
C LEU A 253 5.90 -9.81 -13.09
N ILE A 254 6.15 -9.23 -11.91
CA ILE A 254 5.09 -8.89 -10.94
C ILE A 254 4.14 -7.84 -11.53
N ALA A 255 4.66 -6.79 -12.16
CA ALA A 255 3.86 -5.73 -12.78
C ALA A 255 2.90 -6.27 -13.84
N ASN A 256 3.39 -7.17 -14.71
CA ASN A 256 2.55 -7.82 -15.73
C ASN A 256 1.43 -8.67 -15.12
N ASN A 257 1.73 -9.42 -14.03
CA ASN A 257 0.73 -10.22 -13.36
C ASN A 257 -0.32 -9.34 -12.66
N LEU A 258 0.12 -8.30 -11.96
CA LEU A 258 -0.78 -7.35 -11.30
C LEU A 258 -1.70 -6.63 -12.29
N ARG A 259 -1.19 -6.29 -13.48
CA ARG A 259 -2.01 -5.71 -14.55
C ARG A 259 -3.12 -6.67 -15.01
N LYS A 260 -2.81 -7.97 -15.17
CA LYS A 260 -3.81 -9.00 -15.51
C LYS A 260 -4.88 -9.13 -14.43
N GLU A 261 -4.51 -8.88 -13.18
CA GLU A 261 -5.41 -8.87 -12.02
C GLU A 261 -6.08 -7.48 -11.82
N ASN A 262 -6.09 -6.60 -12.82
CA ASN A 262 -6.67 -5.24 -12.77
C ASN A 262 -6.12 -4.34 -11.65
N ILE A 263 -4.91 -4.58 -11.18
CA ILE A 263 -4.21 -3.69 -10.28
C ILE A 263 -3.47 -2.63 -11.09
N PHE A 264 -3.93 -1.41 -10.99
CA PHE A 264 -3.37 -0.27 -11.71
C PHE A 264 -2.15 0.32 -11.01
N PHE A 265 -2.20 0.50 -9.69
CA PHE A 265 -1.13 1.09 -8.89
C PHE A 265 -0.71 0.15 -7.77
N ALA A 266 0.57 -0.17 -7.71
CA ALA A 266 1.17 -1.01 -6.69
C ALA A 266 2.57 -0.54 -6.28
N GLY A 267 3.00 -0.98 -5.09
CA GLY A 267 4.38 -0.86 -4.63
C GLY A 267 4.94 -2.23 -4.23
N ILE A 268 6.15 -2.56 -4.67
CA ILE A 268 6.85 -3.78 -4.23
C ILE A 268 8.19 -3.45 -3.60
N ASP A 269 8.60 -4.25 -2.63
CA ASP A 269 9.76 -3.94 -1.80
C ASP A 269 10.86 -4.99 -1.95
N PHE A 270 12.11 -4.53 -2.13
CA PHE A 270 13.30 -5.37 -2.23
C PHE A 270 14.32 -5.06 -1.14
N ILE A 271 14.96 -6.09 -0.61
CA ILE A 271 16.16 -6.01 0.23
C ILE A 271 17.24 -6.86 -0.44
N ASP A 272 18.40 -6.28 -0.75
CA ASP A 272 19.52 -7.00 -1.37
C ASP A 272 19.09 -7.85 -2.57
N GLN A 273 18.37 -7.27 -3.52
CA GLN A 273 17.84 -7.91 -4.73
C GLN A 273 16.81 -9.05 -4.47
N LYS A 274 16.43 -9.28 -3.22
CA LYS A 274 15.39 -10.24 -2.84
C LYS A 274 14.08 -9.51 -2.59
N LEU A 275 12.97 -10.06 -3.15
CA LEU A 275 11.63 -9.56 -2.86
C LEU A 275 11.33 -9.72 -1.38
N ASN A 276 11.00 -8.63 -0.70
CA ASN A 276 10.78 -8.64 0.75
C ASN A 276 9.45 -9.29 1.19
N GLY A 277 8.57 -9.55 0.23
CA GLY A 277 7.27 -10.18 0.47
C GLY A 277 6.12 -9.20 0.66
N ASP A 278 6.35 -7.91 0.47
CA ASP A 278 5.29 -6.90 0.49
C ASP A 278 4.96 -6.47 -0.95
N ILE A 279 3.70 -6.73 -1.38
CA ILE A 279 3.14 -6.31 -2.66
C ILE A 279 1.94 -5.41 -2.33
N ASN A 280 2.22 -4.13 -2.17
CA ASN A 280 1.26 -3.15 -1.67
C ASN A 280 0.29 -2.73 -2.77
N VAL A 281 -0.97 -3.11 -2.66
CA VAL A 281 -2.03 -2.86 -3.66
C VAL A 281 -3.22 -2.06 -3.11
N THR A 282 -3.36 -1.93 -1.79
CA THR A 282 -4.45 -1.20 -1.15
C THR A 282 -4.27 0.30 -1.28
N SER A 283 -3.25 0.85 -0.64
CA SER A 283 -2.96 2.29 -0.63
C SER A 283 -1.45 2.56 -0.76
N PRO A 284 -0.81 2.22 -1.90
CA PRO A 284 0.62 2.42 -2.07
C PRO A 284 1.02 3.88 -1.85
N THR A 285 2.14 4.10 -1.12
CA THR A 285 2.65 5.42 -0.74
C THR A 285 4.05 5.65 -1.29
N GLY A 286 4.48 6.94 -1.30
CA GLY A 286 5.84 7.34 -1.66
C GLY A 286 5.96 8.14 -2.96
N LEU A 287 4.86 8.40 -3.70
CA LEU A 287 4.93 9.19 -4.95
C LEU A 287 5.43 10.62 -4.71
N LYS A 288 4.95 11.29 -3.64
CA LYS A 288 5.44 12.63 -3.30
C LYS A 288 6.92 12.60 -2.94
N THR A 289 7.35 11.61 -2.15
CA THR A 289 8.76 11.41 -1.81
C THR A 289 9.63 11.17 -3.04
N TYR A 290 9.14 10.38 -4.00
CA TYR A 290 9.84 10.18 -5.26
C TYR A 290 10.00 11.48 -6.06
N TYR A 291 8.92 12.27 -6.13
CA TYR A 291 8.96 13.59 -6.77
C TYR A 291 9.99 14.52 -6.12
N ASP A 292 10.02 14.57 -4.78
CA ASP A 292 10.97 15.42 -4.04
C ASP A 292 12.44 15.03 -4.27
N LEU A 293 12.71 13.75 -4.53
CA LEU A 293 14.06 13.25 -4.80
C LEU A 293 14.49 13.35 -6.27
N THR A 294 13.55 13.41 -7.21
CA THR A 294 13.87 13.25 -8.64
C THR A 294 13.30 14.33 -9.54
N ASN A 295 12.40 15.17 -9.06
CA ASN A 295 11.56 16.11 -9.81
C ASN A 295 10.68 15.44 -10.91
N ILE A 296 10.53 14.10 -10.87
CA ILE A 296 9.70 13.36 -11.81
C ILE A 296 8.31 13.12 -11.17
N ASN A 297 7.28 13.70 -11.77
CA ASN A 297 5.90 13.57 -11.29
C ASN A 297 5.22 12.31 -11.84
N LEU A 298 5.24 11.22 -11.05
CA LEU A 298 4.60 9.96 -11.41
C LEU A 298 3.06 10.01 -11.37
N ALA A 299 2.45 11.03 -10.76
CA ALA A 299 0.99 11.19 -10.79
C ALA A 299 0.46 11.61 -12.17
N LYS A 300 1.35 12.02 -13.09
CA LYS A 300 1.02 12.31 -14.49
C LYS A 300 0.95 11.08 -15.38
N THR A 301 1.45 9.93 -14.89
CA THR A 301 1.49 8.65 -15.61
C THR A 301 0.13 7.94 -15.55
#